data_dc156afba27400005995c19380b022ae
#
_entry.id   dc156afba27400005995c19380b022ae
#
_cell.length_a   1.000
_cell.length_b   1.000
_cell.length_c   1.000
_cell.angle_alpha   90.00
_cell.angle_beta   90.00
_cell.angle_gamma   90.00
#
_symmetry.space_group_name_H-M   'P 1'
#
loop_
_entity.id
_entity.type
_entity.pdbx_description
1 polymer ?
#
loop_
_entity_poly.entity_id
_entity_poly.type
_entity_poly.pdbx_seq_one_letter_code
_entity_poly.pdbx_strand_id
1 'polypeptide(L)'
;GVIGKGTYVNTRPAKAQPRQGHSQLASAEVIESWRNLPVFLRHPTLEGSLRYDFIGGATSKGQFPQDDWRRCTSHALRQIAGSKGFYSLPEGLPALRNAIARHIAFSRGVNCQDEDVVVCNGAQQALDLISRVLIRPGSLVAMEDPGYPPARLLFGSHGATVVGVPVDAQGIQVDRIPDGTRLIYVTPSHQFPLGIAMSQARRLALLE
;
A
#
# COMPACT_ATOMS: atom_id res chain seq x y z
N GLY A 1 -13.84 -18.00 33.97
CA GLY A 1 -13.87 -19.35 33.41
C GLY A 1 -13.69 -20.38 34.49
N VAL A 2 -14.27 -21.55 34.30
CA VAL A 2 -14.05 -22.70 35.20
C VAL A 2 -12.93 -23.55 34.61
N ILE A 3 -11.92 -23.84 35.40
CA ILE A 3 -10.77 -24.65 34.96
C ILE A 3 -11.27 -25.99 34.39
N GLY A 4 -10.89 -26.33 33.17
CA GLY A 4 -11.24 -27.57 32.46
C GLY A 4 -12.52 -27.53 31.61
N LYS A 5 -13.26 -26.38 31.52
CA LYS A 5 -14.52 -26.25 30.72
C LYS A 5 -14.43 -25.30 29.55
N GLY A 6 -13.26 -24.78 29.21
CA GLY A 6 -13.09 -23.84 28.11
C GLY A 6 -13.67 -22.44 28.39
N THR A 7 -13.49 -21.53 27.45
CA THR A 7 -14.04 -20.17 27.49
C THR A 7 -15.28 -20.13 26.61
N TYR A 8 -16.40 -19.72 27.17
CA TYR A 8 -17.67 -19.56 26.43
C TYR A 8 -17.98 -18.10 26.24
N VAL A 9 -18.43 -17.72 25.03
CA VAL A 9 -18.94 -16.39 24.75
C VAL A 9 -20.35 -16.31 25.38
N ASN A 10 -20.53 -15.39 26.35
CA ASN A 10 -21.82 -15.16 26.93
C ASN A 10 -22.69 -14.33 25.97
N THR A 11 -23.73 -14.92 25.41
CA THR A 11 -24.68 -14.28 24.51
C THR A 11 -25.71 -13.36 25.19
N ARG A 12 -25.72 -13.27 26.51
CA ARG A 12 -26.54 -12.26 27.19
C ARG A 12 -25.84 -10.92 27.07
N PRO A 13 -26.42 -9.92 26.37
CA PRO A 13 -25.88 -8.58 26.40
C PRO A 13 -25.95 -8.10 27.83
N ALA A 14 -24.83 -7.91 28.50
CA ALA A 14 -24.80 -7.14 29.72
C ALA A 14 -25.47 -5.79 29.40
N LYS A 15 -26.52 -5.40 30.14
CA LYS A 15 -27.06 -4.04 30.02
C LYS A 15 -25.88 -3.11 30.18
N ALA A 16 -25.50 -2.46 29.07
CA ALA A 16 -24.45 -1.50 29.08
C ALA A 16 -24.86 -0.37 30.03
N GLN A 17 -24.31 -0.37 31.22
CA GLN A 17 -24.30 0.85 32.01
C GLN A 17 -23.50 1.89 31.22
N PRO A 18 -24.01 3.10 31.03
CA PRO A 18 -23.26 4.16 30.43
C PRO A 18 -21.99 4.34 31.28
N ARG A 19 -20.83 4.00 30.72
CA ARG A 19 -19.53 4.29 31.33
C ARG A 19 -19.39 5.81 31.36
N GLN A 20 -19.78 6.43 32.47
CA GLN A 20 -19.36 7.78 32.80
C GLN A 20 -17.88 7.74 33.10
N GLY A 21 -17.10 8.55 32.37
CA GLY A 21 -15.70 8.76 32.63
C GLY A 21 -14.76 8.04 31.67
N HIS A 22 -14.91 8.29 30.37
CA HIS A 22 -13.75 8.18 29.51
C HIS A 22 -12.86 9.39 29.81
N SER A 23 -11.70 9.14 30.43
CA SER A 23 -10.62 10.10 30.41
C SER A 23 -10.49 10.65 28.99
N GLN A 24 -10.48 11.95 28.86
CA GLN A 24 -10.07 12.60 27.61
C GLN A 24 -8.65 12.14 27.31
N LEU A 25 -8.55 11.02 26.60
CA LEU A 25 -7.29 10.54 26.11
C LEU A 25 -6.75 11.63 25.18
N ALA A 26 -5.49 11.98 25.34
CA ALA A 26 -4.73 12.89 24.49
C ALA A 26 -4.71 12.46 23.01
N SER A 27 -5.41 11.38 22.65
CA SER A 27 -5.61 10.83 21.32
C SER A 27 -6.64 11.56 20.45
N ALA A 28 -7.30 12.61 20.96
CA ALA A 28 -8.29 13.35 20.17
C ALA A 28 -7.66 13.96 18.91
N GLU A 29 -6.44 14.47 18.98
CA GLU A 29 -5.74 15.06 17.84
C GLU A 29 -5.42 14.04 16.76
N VAL A 30 -4.97 12.84 17.13
CA VAL A 30 -4.68 11.77 16.18
C VAL A 30 -5.95 11.31 15.46
N ILE A 31 -7.06 11.19 16.22
CA ILE A 31 -8.35 10.81 15.63
C ILE A 31 -8.87 11.89 14.70
N GLU A 32 -8.68 13.15 15.01
CA GLU A 32 -9.15 14.27 14.21
C GLU A 32 -8.43 14.37 12.86
N SER A 33 -7.12 14.17 12.84
CA SER A 33 -6.36 14.13 11.59
C SER A 33 -6.84 13.04 10.61
N TRP A 34 -7.28 11.90 11.13
CA TRP A 34 -7.85 10.81 10.33
C TRP A 34 -9.32 11.06 9.93
N ARG A 35 -10.09 11.82 10.70
CA ARG A 35 -11.47 12.20 10.34
C ARG A 35 -11.54 13.12 9.15
N ASN A 36 -10.52 13.95 8.98
CA ASN A 36 -10.42 14.94 7.91
C ASN A 36 -9.84 14.38 6.61
N LEU A 37 -9.70 13.03 6.50
CA LEU A 37 -9.27 12.39 5.26
C LEU A 37 -10.25 12.70 4.12
N PRO A 38 -9.74 13.04 2.91
CA PRO A 38 -10.57 13.31 1.77
C PRO A 38 -11.51 12.15 1.43
N VAL A 39 -12.74 12.48 1.05
CA VAL A 39 -13.82 11.51 0.77
C VAL A 39 -13.45 10.51 -0.33
N PHE A 40 -12.56 10.87 -1.27
CA PHE A 40 -12.13 9.98 -2.36
C PHE A 40 -11.35 8.73 -1.88
N LEU A 41 -10.90 8.70 -0.63
CA LEU A 41 -10.32 7.48 -0.02
C LEU A 41 -11.37 6.51 0.51
N ARG A 42 -12.62 6.95 0.60
CA ARG A 42 -13.73 6.06 0.92
C ARG A 42 -14.18 5.45 -0.39
N HIS A 43 -14.00 4.13 -0.56
CA HIS A 43 -14.70 3.43 -1.62
C HIS A 43 -16.19 3.68 -1.45
N PRO A 44 -16.84 4.33 -2.41
CA PRO A 44 -18.29 4.41 -2.35
C PRO A 44 -18.82 2.97 -2.44
N THR A 45 -19.52 2.53 -1.42
CA THR A 45 -20.42 1.38 -1.53
C THR A 45 -21.55 1.84 -2.45
N LEU A 46 -21.35 1.68 -3.75
CA LEU A 46 -22.39 1.96 -4.71
C LEU A 46 -23.43 0.84 -4.59
N GLU A 47 -24.49 1.09 -3.84
CA GLU A 47 -25.71 0.31 -3.89
C GLU A 47 -26.35 0.54 -5.26
N GLY A 48 -26.20 -0.41 -6.15
CA GLY A 48 -26.80 -0.41 -7.48
C GLY A 48 -25.81 -0.70 -8.61
N SER A 49 -26.29 -1.36 -9.66
CA SER A 49 -25.51 -1.54 -10.87
C SER A 49 -25.52 -0.26 -11.69
N LEU A 50 -24.42 0.44 -11.75
CA LEU A 50 -24.26 1.54 -12.70
C LEU A 50 -24.20 0.96 -14.11
N ARG A 51 -24.88 1.58 -15.07
CA ARG A 51 -24.80 1.21 -16.48
C ARG A 51 -23.38 1.34 -17.03
N TYR A 52 -22.65 2.32 -16.52
CA TYR A 52 -21.25 2.59 -16.82
C TYR A 52 -20.53 2.86 -15.51
N ASP A 53 -19.53 2.05 -15.19
CA ASP A 53 -18.70 2.17 -14.02
C ASP A 53 -17.26 2.49 -14.47
N PHE A 54 -16.79 3.68 -14.10
CA PHE A 54 -15.44 4.16 -14.42
C PHE A 54 -14.50 4.11 -13.19
N ILE A 55 -14.88 3.36 -12.16
CA ILE A 55 -14.02 3.18 -10.99
C ILE A 55 -12.80 2.33 -11.42
N GLY A 56 -11.63 2.97 -11.40
CA GLY A 56 -10.37 2.28 -11.68
C GLY A 56 -9.96 1.29 -10.58
N GLY A 57 -9.01 0.40 -10.91
CA GLY A 57 -8.43 -0.53 -9.94
C GLY A 57 -9.15 -1.88 -9.80
N ALA A 58 -10.26 -2.10 -10.52
CA ALA A 58 -10.92 -3.39 -10.60
C ALA A 58 -10.37 -4.20 -11.78
N THR A 59 -9.92 -5.43 -11.52
CA THR A 59 -9.51 -6.37 -12.58
C THR A 59 -10.72 -7.06 -13.18
N SER A 60 -10.65 -7.42 -14.49
CA SER A 60 -11.68 -8.22 -15.13
C SER A 60 -11.76 -9.61 -14.49
N LYS A 61 -12.88 -9.89 -13.83
CA LYS A 61 -13.10 -11.19 -13.16
C LYS A 61 -13.04 -12.38 -14.14
N GLY A 62 -13.43 -12.17 -15.41
CA GLY A 62 -13.43 -13.22 -16.43
C GLY A 62 -12.04 -13.62 -16.93
N GLN A 63 -11.02 -12.79 -16.71
CA GLN A 63 -9.65 -13.07 -17.14
C GLN A 63 -8.76 -13.63 -16.03
N PHE A 64 -9.28 -13.73 -14.80
CA PHE A 64 -8.50 -14.26 -13.69
C PHE A 64 -8.39 -15.80 -13.82
N PRO A 65 -7.18 -16.39 -13.76
CA PRO A 65 -6.95 -17.82 -13.95
C PRO A 65 -7.33 -18.60 -12.68
N GLN A 66 -8.63 -18.76 -12.43
CA GLN A 66 -9.20 -19.36 -11.23
C GLN A 66 -8.68 -20.76 -10.92
N ASP A 67 -8.53 -21.60 -11.95
CA ASP A 67 -8.10 -22.99 -11.76
C ASP A 67 -6.61 -23.08 -11.38
N ASP A 68 -5.77 -22.25 -12.00
CA ASP A 68 -4.36 -22.16 -11.63
C ASP A 68 -4.19 -21.64 -10.21
N TRP A 69 -4.96 -20.61 -9.87
CA TRP A 69 -4.96 -20.05 -8.52
C TRP A 69 -5.36 -21.10 -7.47
N ARG A 70 -6.45 -21.83 -7.73
CA ARG A 70 -6.93 -22.90 -6.83
C ARG A 70 -5.88 -24.00 -6.66
N ARG A 71 -5.24 -24.42 -7.77
CA ARG A 71 -4.18 -25.42 -7.74
C ARG A 71 -2.98 -24.96 -6.92
N CYS A 72 -2.50 -23.75 -7.14
CA CYS A 72 -1.38 -23.18 -6.38
C CYS A 72 -1.71 -23.00 -4.90
N THR A 73 -2.90 -22.49 -4.58
CA THR A 73 -3.35 -22.33 -3.19
C THR A 73 -3.44 -23.67 -2.47
N SER A 74 -4.03 -24.69 -3.12
CA SER A 74 -4.12 -26.04 -2.54
C SER A 74 -2.75 -26.67 -2.32
N HIS A 75 -1.79 -26.41 -3.22
CA HIS A 75 -0.41 -26.84 -3.06
C HIS A 75 0.25 -26.17 -1.84
N ALA A 76 0.14 -24.84 -1.75
CA ALA A 76 0.70 -24.07 -0.64
C ALA A 76 0.13 -24.51 0.73
N LEU A 77 -1.19 -24.73 0.81
CA LEU A 77 -1.83 -25.20 2.04
C LEU A 77 -1.31 -26.59 2.48
N ARG A 78 -1.07 -27.52 1.55
CA ARG A 78 -0.45 -28.81 1.87
C ARG A 78 0.97 -28.67 2.40
N GLN A 79 1.75 -27.75 1.85
CA GLN A 79 3.10 -27.45 2.33
C GLN A 79 3.09 -26.90 3.76
N ILE A 80 2.18 -25.97 4.04
CA ILE A 80 2.02 -25.37 5.38
C ILE A 80 1.58 -26.43 6.40
N ALA A 81 0.64 -27.30 6.02
CA ALA A 81 0.16 -28.38 6.89
C ALA A 81 1.27 -29.35 7.33
N GLY A 82 2.30 -29.55 6.50
CA GLY A 82 3.49 -30.34 6.83
C GLY A 82 4.57 -29.58 7.59
N SER A 83 4.41 -28.28 7.81
CA SER A 83 5.39 -27.44 8.51
C SER A 83 5.26 -27.55 10.04
N LYS A 84 6.35 -27.21 10.75
CA LYS A 84 6.35 -27.19 12.22
C LYS A 84 5.61 -25.99 12.84
N GLY A 85 4.92 -25.17 12.03
CA GLY A 85 4.11 -24.03 12.49
C GLY A 85 4.91 -22.86 13.07
N PHE A 86 6.19 -22.72 12.75
CA PHE A 86 7.00 -21.57 13.11
C PHE A 86 6.67 -20.35 12.25
N TYR A 87 6.89 -19.16 12.80
CA TYR A 87 6.82 -17.92 12.03
C TYR A 87 7.86 -17.93 10.91
N SER A 88 7.46 -17.40 9.75
CA SER A 88 8.39 -17.15 8.65
C SER A 88 9.32 -15.98 8.98
N LEU A 89 10.38 -15.83 8.16
CA LEU A 89 11.23 -14.65 8.24
C LEU A 89 10.41 -13.39 7.99
N PRO A 90 10.71 -12.26 8.68
CA PRO A 90 9.98 -11.00 8.51
C PRO A 90 9.95 -10.50 7.07
N GLU A 91 11.01 -10.76 6.30
CA GLU A 91 11.14 -10.38 4.89
C GLU A 91 10.26 -11.20 3.96
N GLY A 92 9.72 -12.31 4.43
CA GLY A 92 8.88 -13.24 3.66
C GLY A 92 9.56 -14.59 3.37
N LEU A 93 8.79 -15.51 2.81
CA LEU A 93 9.27 -16.85 2.47
C LEU A 93 10.42 -16.79 1.45
N PRO A 94 11.56 -17.42 1.69
CA PRO A 94 12.71 -17.39 0.76
C PRO A 94 12.36 -17.86 -0.66
N ALA A 95 11.53 -18.90 -0.80
CA ALA A 95 11.08 -19.39 -2.10
C ALA A 95 10.27 -18.33 -2.87
N LEU A 96 9.43 -17.54 -2.19
CA LEU A 96 8.68 -16.45 -2.81
C LEU A 96 9.59 -15.29 -3.20
N ARG A 97 10.52 -14.90 -2.34
CA ARG A 97 11.50 -13.83 -2.61
C ARG A 97 12.34 -14.16 -3.84
N ASN A 98 12.86 -15.38 -3.90
CA ASN A 98 13.61 -15.87 -5.07
C ASN A 98 12.75 -15.86 -6.35
N ALA A 99 11.51 -16.33 -6.28
CA ALA A 99 10.60 -16.31 -7.42
C ALA A 99 10.32 -14.87 -7.91
N ILE A 100 10.16 -13.91 -6.99
CA ILE A 100 9.99 -12.49 -7.31
C ILE A 100 11.25 -11.94 -7.98
N ALA A 101 12.44 -12.14 -7.39
CA ALA A 101 13.70 -11.67 -7.94
C ALA A 101 13.90 -12.16 -9.39
N ARG A 102 13.68 -13.45 -9.63
CA ARG A 102 13.76 -14.02 -11.00
C ARG A 102 12.72 -13.44 -11.95
N HIS A 103 11.50 -13.25 -11.46
CA HIS A 103 10.43 -12.69 -12.29
C HIS A 103 10.72 -11.25 -12.72
N ILE A 104 11.16 -10.38 -11.80
CA ILE A 104 11.48 -8.98 -12.13
C ILE A 104 12.77 -8.86 -12.95
N ALA A 105 13.73 -9.74 -12.76
CA ALA A 105 14.91 -9.82 -13.63
C ALA A 105 14.50 -10.11 -15.08
N PHE A 106 13.63 -11.10 -15.29
CA PHE A 106 13.15 -11.45 -16.63
C PHE A 106 12.20 -10.41 -17.22
N SER A 107 11.21 -9.94 -16.45
CA SER A 107 10.14 -9.09 -16.99
C SER A 107 10.49 -7.59 -17.03
N ARG A 108 11.45 -7.14 -16.23
CA ARG A 108 11.82 -5.73 -16.07
C ARG A 108 13.31 -5.42 -16.22
N GLY A 109 14.15 -6.45 -16.38
CA GLY A 109 15.59 -6.29 -16.44
C GLY A 109 16.22 -5.78 -15.13
N VAL A 110 15.54 -5.94 -14.01
CA VAL A 110 16.05 -5.51 -12.69
C VAL A 110 16.99 -6.58 -12.15
N ASN A 111 18.25 -6.22 -11.96
CA ASN A 111 19.23 -7.11 -11.35
C ASN A 111 19.12 -7.01 -9.82
N CYS A 112 18.44 -7.98 -9.20
CA CYS A 112 18.35 -8.11 -7.76
C CYS A 112 18.45 -9.57 -7.33
N GLN A 113 18.86 -9.77 -6.10
CA GLN A 113 18.88 -11.08 -5.44
C GLN A 113 17.66 -11.21 -4.51
N ASP A 114 17.44 -12.39 -3.97
CA ASP A 114 16.31 -12.59 -3.04
C ASP A 114 16.47 -11.82 -1.72
N GLU A 115 17.70 -11.52 -1.30
CA GLU A 115 18.00 -10.66 -0.15
C GLU A 115 17.51 -9.22 -0.34
N ASP A 116 17.40 -8.75 -1.57
CA ASP A 116 16.91 -7.40 -1.89
C ASP A 116 15.38 -7.31 -1.90
N VAL A 117 14.68 -8.43 -1.69
CA VAL A 117 13.22 -8.52 -1.76
C VAL A 117 12.60 -8.62 -0.38
N VAL A 118 11.68 -7.72 -0.09
CA VAL A 118 10.80 -7.78 1.10
C VAL A 118 9.35 -7.93 0.67
N VAL A 119 8.68 -8.96 1.18
CA VAL A 119 7.27 -9.22 0.86
C VAL A 119 6.37 -8.41 1.79
N CYS A 120 5.49 -7.58 1.21
CA CYS A 120 4.57 -6.72 1.92
C CYS A 120 3.10 -7.02 1.58
N ASN A 121 2.18 -6.59 2.44
CA ASN A 121 0.73 -6.66 2.21
C ASN A 121 0.29 -5.49 1.29
N GLY A 122 0.76 -5.52 0.04
CA GLY A 122 0.43 -4.51 -0.97
C GLY A 122 1.27 -3.23 -0.88
N ALA A 123 1.06 -2.35 -1.86
CA ALA A 123 1.85 -1.13 -2.05
C ALA A 123 1.77 -0.16 -0.86
N GLN A 124 0.64 -0.09 -0.16
CA GLN A 124 0.50 0.82 0.98
C GLN A 124 1.42 0.44 2.14
N GLN A 125 1.56 -0.85 2.45
CA GLN A 125 2.50 -1.27 3.48
C GLN A 125 3.95 -1.05 3.04
N ALA A 126 4.27 -1.30 1.77
CA ALA A 126 5.61 -1.01 1.24
C ALA A 126 5.96 0.47 1.38
N LEU A 127 5.05 1.36 1.00
CA LEU A 127 5.22 2.80 1.13
C LEU A 127 5.35 3.25 2.60
N ASP A 128 4.58 2.65 3.51
CA ASP A 128 4.69 2.94 4.96
C ASP A 128 6.07 2.55 5.50
N LEU A 129 6.56 1.37 5.16
CA LEU A 129 7.90 0.91 5.57
C LEU A 129 9.01 1.82 5.02
N ILE A 130 8.93 2.19 3.75
CA ILE A 130 9.88 3.12 3.11
C ILE A 130 9.82 4.48 3.81
N SER A 131 8.62 4.98 4.09
CA SER A 131 8.43 6.25 4.77
C SER A 131 9.07 6.28 6.14
N ARG A 132 8.91 5.22 6.93
CA ARG A 132 9.51 5.08 8.27
C ARG A 132 11.04 5.13 8.25
N VAL A 133 11.64 4.63 7.18
CA VAL A 133 13.10 4.60 7.03
C VAL A 133 13.65 5.91 6.47
N LEU A 134 12.97 6.52 5.49
CA LEU A 134 13.49 7.64 4.71
C LEU A 134 12.97 9.01 5.13
N ILE A 135 11.76 9.10 5.70
CA ILE A 135 11.11 10.37 6.02
C ILE A 135 11.34 10.73 7.49
N ARG A 136 11.73 11.98 7.71
CA ARG A 136 11.75 12.65 9.02
C ARG A 136 10.73 13.79 9.00
N PRO A 137 10.18 14.21 10.15
CA PRO A 137 9.34 15.40 10.18
C PRO A 137 10.02 16.58 9.49
N GLY A 138 9.30 17.23 8.57
CA GLY A 138 9.81 18.32 7.74
C GLY A 138 10.57 17.88 6.47
N SER A 139 10.80 16.58 6.23
CA SER A 139 11.40 16.12 4.98
C SER A 139 10.55 16.54 3.77
N LEU A 140 11.22 17.06 2.74
CA LEU A 140 10.57 17.43 1.48
C LEU A 140 10.38 16.18 0.59
N VAL A 141 9.14 15.93 0.20
CA VAL A 141 8.78 14.81 -0.69
C VAL A 141 8.12 15.38 -1.93
N ALA A 142 8.71 15.16 -3.11
CA ALA A 142 8.11 15.53 -4.38
C ALA A 142 7.28 14.37 -4.93
N MET A 143 6.10 14.67 -5.48
CA MET A 143 5.28 13.69 -6.16
C MET A 143 4.50 14.30 -7.32
N GLU A 144 4.06 13.48 -8.24
CA GLU A 144 3.23 13.87 -9.37
C GLU A 144 1.97 14.64 -8.94
N ASP A 145 1.58 15.67 -9.70
CA ASP A 145 0.35 16.42 -9.51
C ASP A 145 -0.35 16.68 -10.87
N PRO A 146 -1.51 16.03 -11.13
CA PRO A 146 -2.20 15.07 -10.25
C PRO A 146 -1.40 13.80 -10.02
N GLY A 147 -1.56 13.17 -8.87
CA GLY A 147 -0.83 11.96 -8.47
C GLY A 147 -1.66 11.06 -7.56
N TYR A 148 -1.07 10.00 -7.05
CA TYR A 148 -1.73 8.97 -6.25
C TYR A 148 -2.05 9.45 -4.82
N PRO A 149 -3.34 9.73 -4.50
CA PRO A 149 -3.70 10.38 -3.25
C PRO A 149 -3.34 9.60 -1.99
N PRO A 150 -3.46 8.24 -1.94
CA PRO A 150 -3.09 7.50 -0.74
C PRO A 150 -1.61 7.62 -0.37
N ALA A 151 -0.71 7.75 -1.35
CA ALA A 151 0.71 8.00 -1.09
C ALA A 151 0.93 9.40 -0.50
N ARG A 152 0.26 10.43 -1.04
CA ARG A 152 0.34 11.80 -0.53
C ARG A 152 -0.03 11.88 0.94
N LEU A 153 -1.13 11.24 1.32
CA LEU A 153 -1.61 11.23 2.69
C LEU A 153 -0.67 10.46 3.61
N LEU A 154 -0.15 9.34 3.13
CA LEU A 154 0.77 8.53 3.90
C LEU A 154 2.06 9.30 4.20
N PHE A 155 2.69 9.94 3.21
CA PHE A 155 3.89 10.74 3.41
C PHE A 155 3.62 11.91 4.37
N GLY A 156 2.49 12.60 4.22
CA GLY A 156 2.06 13.66 5.14
C GLY A 156 1.87 13.14 6.57
N SER A 157 1.33 11.93 6.76
CA SER A 157 1.14 11.34 8.09
C SER A 157 2.45 11.01 8.80
N HIS A 158 3.53 10.82 8.05
CA HIS A 158 4.90 10.70 8.58
C HIS A 158 5.60 12.05 8.80
N GLY A 159 4.87 13.16 8.65
CA GLY A 159 5.40 14.51 8.89
C GLY A 159 6.17 15.10 7.71
N ALA A 160 6.06 14.52 6.51
CA ALA A 160 6.67 15.10 5.31
C ALA A 160 5.92 16.35 4.84
N THR A 161 6.65 17.30 4.27
CA THR A 161 6.10 18.36 3.43
C THR A 161 6.00 17.83 2.00
N VAL A 162 4.78 17.52 1.54
CA VAL A 162 4.57 16.92 0.22
C VAL A 162 4.28 18.01 -0.80
N VAL A 163 5.17 18.12 -1.81
CA VAL A 163 5.05 19.06 -2.92
C VAL A 163 4.58 18.35 -4.18
N GLY A 164 3.51 18.87 -4.78
CA GLY A 164 3.03 18.43 -6.10
C GLY A 164 3.86 19.02 -7.21
N VAL A 165 4.37 18.18 -8.10
CA VAL A 165 5.11 18.57 -9.30
C VAL A 165 4.25 18.30 -10.51
N PRO A 166 4.01 19.28 -11.40
CA PRO A 166 3.15 19.10 -12.56
C PRO A 166 3.58 17.97 -13.47
N VAL A 167 2.59 17.33 -14.09
CA VAL A 167 2.77 16.25 -15.08
C VAL A 167 2.35 16.78 -16.45
N ASP A 168 3.16 16.50 -17.48
CA ASP A 168 2.85 16.76 -18.88
C ASP A 168 2.78 15.44 -19.68
N ALA A 169 2.67 15.51 -21.00
CA ALA A 169 2.60 14.35 -21.88
C ALA A 169 3.84 13.41 -21.81
N GLN A 170 4.93 13.85 -21.18
CA GLN A 170 6.15 13.07 -21.00
C GLN A 170 6.36 12.58 -19.55
N GLY A 171 5.42 12.85 -18.65
CA GLY A 171 5.49 12.52 -17.23
C GLY A 171 5.79 13.71 -16.34
N ILE A 172 6.33 13.48 -15.13
CA ILE A 172 6.66 14.54 -14.18
C ILE A 172 7.67 15.55 -14.77
N GLN A 173 7.49 16.83 -14.50
CA GLN A 173 8.42 17.90 -14.93
C GLN A 173 9.60 17.95 -13.96
N VAL A 174 10.70 17.28 -14.32
CA VAL A 174 11.87 17.09 -13.44
C VAL A 174 12.52 18.42 -13.04
N ASP A 175 12.53 19.40 -13.95
CA ASP A 175 13.02 20.76 -13.75
C ASP A 175 12.24 21.55 -12.69
N ARG A 176 11.07 21.07 -12.29
CA ARG A 176 10.23 21.67 -11.25
C ARG A 176 10.29 20.95 -9.91
N ILE A 177 11.11 19.93 -9.79
CA ILE A 177 11.34 19.28 -8.51
C ILE A 177 12.15 20.23 -7.62
N PRO A 178 11.68 20.55 -6.41
CA PRO A 178 12.39 21.50 -5.54
C PRO A 178 13.75 20.96 -5.11
N ASP A 179 14.72 21.85 -5.00
CA ASP A 179 16.01 21.52 -4.39
C ASP A 179 15.82 21.03 -2.95
N GLY A 180 16.68 20.10 -2.53
CA GLY A 180 16.62 19.51 -1.19
C GLY A 180 15.49 18.47 -1.03
N THR A 181 14.85 18.07 -2.12
CA THR A 181 13.89 16.95 -2.11
C THR A 181 14.56 15.67 -1.61
N ARG A 182 14.01 15.08 -0.54
CA ARG A 182 14.51 13.86 0.08
C ARG A 182 14.02 12.59 -0.63
N LEU A 183 12.80 12.62 -1.15
CA LEU A 183 12.14 11.48 -1.78
C LEU A 183 11.30 11.98 -2.95
N ILE A 184 11.40 11.29 -4.08
CA ILE A 184 10.55 11.53 -5.24
C ILE A 184 9.69 10.30 -5.46
N TYR A 185 8.37 10.49 -5.48
CA TYR A 185 7.40 9.43 -5.76
C TYR A 185 6.79 9.62 -7.14
N VAL A 186 6.95 8.62 -8.01
CA VAL A 186 6.45 8.63 -9.38
C VAL A 186 5.80 7.30 -9.77
N THR A 187 4.90 7.35 -10.76
CA THR A 187 4.25 6.19 -11.36
C THR A 187 4.59 6.10 -12.85
N PRO A 188 5.84 5.75 -13.20
CA PRO A 188 6.41 6.05 -14.52
C PRO A 188 5.86 5.21 -15.67
N SER A 189 5.26 4.06 -15.41
CA SER A 189 4.73 3.19 -16.48
C SER A 189 3.28 3.48 -16.82
N HIS A 190 2.51 3.89 -15.83
CA HIS A 190 1.08 4.20 -15.93
C HIS A 190 0.76 5.26 -14.88
N GLN A 191 1.04 6.51 -15.24
CA GLN A 191 0.85 7.65 -14.36
C GLN A 191 -0.60 7.71 -13.82
N PHE A 192 -0.74 7.80 -12.52
CA PHE A 192 -2.05 7.92 -11.91
C PHE A 192 -2.44 9.40 -11.73
N PRO A 193 -3.62 9.87 -12.21
CA PRO A 193 -4.69 9.09 -12.86
C PRO A 193 -4.67 9.14 -14.40
N LEU A 194 -3.69 9.80 -15.03
CA LEU A 194 -3.73 10.20 -16.44
C LEU A 194 -3.32 9.07 -17.40
N GLY A 195 -2.74 7.97 -16.91
CA GLY A 195 -2.30 6.83 -17.74
C GLY A 195 -1.07 7.10 -18.62
N ILE A 196 -0.38 8.23 -18.42
CA ILE A 196 0.78 8.64 -19.20
C ILE A 196 1.97 7.74 -18.86
N ALA A 197 2.70 7.29 -19.88
CA ALA A 197 3.99 6.64 -19.70
C ALA A 197 5.11 7.70 -19.72
N MET A 198 5.95 7.70 -18.69
CA MET A 198 7.08 8.61 -18.60
C MET A 198 8.11 8.32 -19.69
N SER A 199 8.51 9.37 -20.40
CA SER A 199 9.50 9.27 -21.48
C SER A 199 10.89 8.83 -20.96
N GLN A 200 11.68 8.21 -21.83
CA GLN A 200 13.06 7.78 -21.50
C GLN A 200 13.91 8.96 -21.00
N ALA A 201 13.80 10.11 -21.67
CA ALA A 201 14.55 11.31 -21.29
C ALA A 201 14.23 11.77 -19.86
N ARG A 202 12.93 11.76 -19.48
CA ARG A 202 12.50 12.12 -18.13
C ARG A 202 12.96 11.11 -17.07
N ARG A 203 12.99 9.81 -17.43
CA ARG A 203 13.50 8.75 -16.53
C ARG A 203 15.00 8.94 -16.26
N LEU A 204 15.78 9.30 -17.28
CA LEU A 204 17.21 9.58 -17.13
C LEU A 204 17.43 10.84 -16.28
N ALA A 205 16.71 11.91 -16.57
CA ALA A 205 16.81 13.16 -15.81
C ALA A 205 16.45 13.02 -14.33
N LEU A 206 15.67 12.01 -13.94
CA LEU A 206 15.38 11.72 -12.52
C LEU A 206 16.54 11.04 -11.79
N LEU A 207 17.51 10.49 -12.51
CA LEU A 207 18.68 9.80 -11.95
C LEU A 207 19.88 10.71 -11.77
N GLU A 208 19.86 11.91 -12.35
CA GLU A 208 20.87 12.97 -12.23
C GLU A 208 20.62 13.85 -11.00
#